data_bcd54ea777b3518436f3a091981eb59c
#
_entry.id   bcd54ea777b3518436f3a091981eb59c
#
_cell.length_a   1.000
_cell.length_b   1.000
_cell.length_c   1.000
_cell.angle_alpha   90.00
_cell.angle_beta   90.00
_cell.angle_gamma   90.00
#
_symmetry.space_group_name_H-M   'P 1'
#
loop_
_entity.id
_entity.type
_entity.pdbx_description
1 polymer ?
#
loop_
_entity_poly.entity_id
_entity_poly.type
_entity_poly.pdbx_seq_one_letter_code
_entity_poly.pdbx_strand_id
1 'polypeptide(L)'
;MSFETSKTFPAESRYTSNVNAGAYRAYELESNPRAASKTLRMLEAAASEFYAATADTPELLREAYRLRHQVYCVERGFEVSDSGLECDEYDDHAPHVVVRRRYDDEVVGTVRLVLPQAAKPGFGLPIHSLCASDLGHRVALRSTGEVSRFAVSKERRGLSSEASQLLRLALVQGLVRMSAEHGITHWCAVMERSLLRLLRSSAINFEPVGPMVEHHGMRQPSVCNVSSVLQQMRVEQRIIWDFVTLGGTLWRDHLTTATHERRGFKPAYAA
;
A
#
# COMPACT_ATOMS: atom_id res chain seq x y z
N MET A 1 23.81 -3.22 45.09
CA MET A 1 24.07 -2.02 44.29
C MET A 1 23.47 -2.24 42.93
N SER A 2 22.28 -1.69 42.77
CA SER A 2 21.46 -1.80 41.56
C SER A 2 21.82 -0.67 40.62
N PHE A 3 22.09 -0.95 39.35
CA PHE A 3 22.09 0.09 38.32
C PHE A 3 21.02 -0.26 37.32
N GLU A 4 19.86 0.37 37.48
CA GLU A 4 18.85 0.51 36.43
C GLU A 4 19.36 1.58 35.46
N THR A 5 19.60 1.17 34.22
CA THR A 5 19.74 2.10 33.10
C THR A 5 18.43 2.15 32.33
N SER A 6 17.61 3.13 32.71
CA SER A 6 16.45 3.56 31.95
C SER A 6 16.89 4.04 30.55
N LYS A 7 16.61 3.26 29.50
CA LYS A 7 16.66 3.73 28.12
C LYS A 7 15.34 4.43 27.82
N THR A 8 15.34 5.74 27.92
CA THR A 8 14.31 6.61 27.37
C THR A 8 14.37 6.52 25.85
N PHE A 9 13.36 5.90 25.25
CA PHE A 9 13.08 6.02 23.82
C PHE A 9 12.61 7.45 23.54
N PRO A 10 13.07 8.09 22.46
CA PRO A 10 12.54 9.40 22.08
C PRO A 10 11.07 9.24 21.64
N ALA A 11 10.24 10.08 22.24
CA ALA A 11 8.81 10.15 22.03
C ALA A 11 8.45 10.39 20.57
N GLU A 12 7.44 9.62 20.15
CA GLU A 12 6.39 9.97 19.19
C GLU A 12 6.78 10.98 18.09
N SER A 13 7.20 10.45 16.94
CA SER A 13 6.98 11.14 15.67
C SER A 13 5.47 11.18 15.41
N ARG A 14 4.79 12.17 15.99
CA ARG A 14 3.41 12.51 15.64
C ARG A 14 3.41 12.98 14.20
N TYR A 15 3.20 12.06 13.28
CA TYR A 15 2.83 12.40 11.91
C TYR A 15 1.40 12.94 11.92
N THR A 16 1.25 14.18 12.37
CA THR A 16 0.11 14.98 11.98
C THR A 16 0.27 15.23 10.49
N SER A 17 -0.53 14.52 9.67
CA SER A 17 -0.71 14.84 8.27
C SER A 17 -1.32 16.24 8.19
N ASN A 18 -0.47 17.28 8.24
CA ASN A 18 -0.82 18.59 7.74
C ASN A 18 -0.94 18.43 6.23
N VAL A 19 -2.09 17.94 5.79
CA VAL A 19 -2.54 18.09 4.41
C VAL A 19 -2.59 19.59 4.23
N ASN A 20 -1.68 20.13 3.41
CA ASN A 20 -1.58 21.57 3.19
C ASN A 20 -2.79 22.02 2.39
N ALA A 21 -3.90 22.31 3.08
CA ALA A 21 -5.18 22.73 2.50
C ALA A 21 -5.04 23.96 1.59
N GLY A 22 -3.98 24.74 1.76
CA GLY A 22 -3.68 25.89 0.91
C GLY A 22 -3.24 25.52 -0.51
N ALA A 23 -2.49 24.43 -0.69
CA ALA A 23 -2.05 23.97 -2.01
C ALA A 23 -3.23 23.39 -2.84
N TYR A 24 -4.21 22.80 -2.18
CA TYR A 24 -5.41 22.23 -2.80
C TYR A 24 -6.34 23.34 -3.36
N ARG A 25 -6.48 24.45 -2.66
CA ARG A 25 -7.34 25.58 -3.09
C ARG A 25 -6.90 26.26 -4.39
N ALA A 26 -5.60 26.32 -4.66
CA ALA A 26 -5.08 27.03 -5.84
C ALA A 26 -5.37 26.30 -7.15
N TYR A 27 -5.49 24.95 -7.12
CA TYR A 27 -5.70 24.14 -8.32
C TYR A 27 -7.19 23.98 -8.69
N GLU A 28 -8.12 24.17 -7.75
CA GLU A 28 -9.57 24.02 -7.97
C GLU A 28 -10.16 24.95 -9.04
N LEU A 29 -9.43 26.01 -9.40
CA LEU A 29 -9.99 27.08 -10.22
C LEU A 29 -9.95 26.82 -11.73
N GLU A 30 -9.23 25.79 -12.21
CA GLU A 30 -8.93 25.71 -13.65
C GLU A 30 -9.64 24.61 -14.45
N SER A 31 -10.13 23.49 -13.91
CA SER A 31 -10.56 22.38 -14.77
C SER A 31 -11.94 21.74 -14.55
N ASN A 32 -12.50 21.74 -13.37
CA ASN A 32 -13.91 21.42 -13.06
C ASN A 32 -14.21 21.68 -11.58
N PRO A 33 -14.61 22.86 -11.20
CA PRO A 33 -14.68 23.29 -9.79
C PRO A 33 -15.59 22.44 -8.91
N ARG A 34 -16.67 21.87 -9.47
CA ARG A 34 -17.64 21.09 -8.70
C ARG A 34 -17.14 19.68 -8.37
N ALA A 35 -16.49 19.01 -9.32
CA ALA A 35 -15.96 17.67 -9.12
C ALA A 35 -14.71 17.71 -8.22
N ALA A 36 -13.82 18.66 -8.46
CA ALA A 36 -12.64 18.90 -7.63
C ALA A 36 -13.03 19.22 -6.17
N SER A 37 -14.02 20.08 -5.95
CA SER A 37 -14.55 20.42 -4.63
C SER A 37 -15.18 19.22 -3.91
N LYS A 38 -15.83 18.29 -4.62
CA LYS A 38 -16.36 17.06 -4.03
C LYS A 38 -15.23 16.14 -3.60
N THR A 39 -14.24 15.90 -4.48
CA THR A 39 -13.08 15.03 -4.20
C THR A 39 -12.26 15.59 -3.05
N LEU A 40 -12.02 16.89 -3.01
CA LEU A 40 -11.28 17.53 -1.92
C LEU A 40 -11.98 17.35 -0.57
N ARG A 41 -13.27 17.66 -0.48
CA ARG A 41 -14.04 17.45 0.77
C ARG A 41 -14.04 16.00 1.22
N MET A 42 -14.11 15.10 0.26
CA MET A 42 -14.00 13.67 0.51
C MET A 42 -12.64 13.32 1.14
N LEU A 43 -11.53 13.79 0.57
CA LEU A 43 -10.17 13.51 1.09
C LEU A 43 -9.91 14.19 2.43
N GLU A 44 -10.41 15.41 2.65
CA GLU A 44 -10.35 16.08 3.95
C GLU A 44 -11.13 15.30 5.04
N ALA A 45 -12.33 14.83 4.72
CA ALA A 45 -13.12 13.99 5.60
C ALA A 45 -12.38 12.68 5.94
N ALA A 46 -11.71 12.07 4.95
CA ALA A 46 -10.92 10.87 5.18
C ALA A 46 -9.70 11.11 6.05
N ALA A 47 -8.94 12.16 5.76
CA ALA A 47 -7.78 12.53 6.57
C ALA A 47 -8.17 12.84 8.02
N SER A 48 -9.41 13.28 8.27
CA SER A 48 -9.95 13.47 9.62
C SER A 48 -10.40 12.16 10.29
N GLU A 49 -10.79 11.14 9.51
CA GLU A 49 -11.32 9.87 10.00
C GLU A 49 -10.27 8.75 10.06
N PHE A 50 -9.34 8.73 9.11
CA PHE A 50 -8.36 7.65 8.96
C PHE A 50 -6.92 8.18 8.85
N TYR A 51 -5.96 7.30 9.15
CA TYR A 51 -4.55 7.51 8.82
C TYR A 51 -3.86 6.19 8.49
N ALA A 52 -2.88 6.25 7.59
CA ALA A 52 -2.04 5.11 7.25
C ALA A 52 -0.77 5.11 8.11
N ALA A 53 -0.41 3.95 8.65
CA ALA A 53 0.82 3.71 9.40
C ALA A 53 1.52 2.45 8.89
N THR A 54 2.85 2.44 8.93
CA THR A 54 3.62 1.21 8.75
C THR A 54 3.44 0.34 9.99
N ALA A 55 3.21 -0.96 9.80
CA ALA A 55 3.14 -1.91 10.91
C ALA A 55 4.57 -2.32 11.31
N ASP A 56 5.24 -1.42 12.03
CA ASP A 56 6.63 -1.53 12.45
C ASP A 56 6.80 -2.09 13.87
N THR A 57 5.71 -2.40 14.55
CA THR A 57 5.71 -3.07 15.85
C THR A 57 5.03 -4.44 15.78
N PRO A 58 5.43 -5.41 16.64
CA PRO A 58 4.78 -6.71 16.70
C PRO A 58 3.27 -6.64 16.94
N GLU A 59 2.83 -5.64 17.72
CA GLU A 59 1.44 -5.42 18.06
C GLU A 59 0.63 -5.00 16.83
N LEU A 60 1.12 -4.00 16.08
CA LEU A 60 0.48 -3.54 14.84
C LEU A 60 0.47 -4.63 13.76
N LEU A 61 1.55 -5.38 13.65
CA LEU A 61 1.63 -6.50 12.70
C LEU A 61 0.60 -7.58 13.07
N ARG A 62 0.45 -7.89 14.36
CA ARG A 62 -0.57 -8.82 14.83
C ARG A 62 -2.00 -8.33 14.56
N GLU A 63 -2.25 -7.03 14.68
CA GLU A 63 -3.55 -6.42 14.31
C GLU A 63 -3.81 -6.54 12.80
N ALA A 64 -2.79 -6.33 11.95
CA ALA A 64 -2.90 -6.59 10.52
C ALA A 64 -3.27 -8.05 10.24
N TYR A 65 -2.63 -9.02 10.90
CA TYR A 65 -2.94 -10.44 10.74
C TYR A 65 -4.34 -10.83 11.24
N ARG A 66 -4.84 -10.20 12.30
CA ARG A 66 -6.23 -10.37 12.76
C ARG A 66 -7.23 -9.84 11.74
N LEU A 67 -6.97 -8.66 11.16
CA LEU A 67 -7.82 -8.12 10.10
C LEU A 67 -7.80 -9.02 8.86
N ARG A 68 -6.63 -9.55 8.48
CA ARG A 68 -6.51 -10.50 7.38
C ARG A 68 -7.29 -11.78 7.66
N HIS A 69 -7.20 -12.33 8.88
CA HIS A 69 -8.00 -13.48 9.29
C HIS A 69 -9.50 -13.20 9.16
N GLN A 70 -9.97 -12.05 9.65
CA GLN A 70 -11.37 -11.66 9.48
C GLN A 70 -11.78 -11.65 8.00
N VAL A 71 -10.95 -11.08 7.13
CA VAL A 71 -11.30 -10.93 5.71
C VAL A 71 -11.14 -12.24 4.93
N TYR A 72 -10.02 -12.96 5.09
CA TYR A 72 -9.70 -14.11 4.24
C TYR A 72 -10.21 -15.44 4.79
N CYS A 73 -10.26 -15.62 6.11
CA CYS A 73 -10.76 -16.84 6.71
C CYS A 73 -12.27 -16.75 7.00
N VAL A 74 -12.73 -15.69 7.66
CA VAL A 74 -14.14 -15.59 8.12
C VAL A 74 -15.06 -15.09 7.01
N GLU A 75 -14.77 -13.93 6.37
CA GLU A 75 -15.70 -13.32 5.42
C GLU A 75 -15.69 -13.98 4.04
N ARG A 76 -14.54 -14.51 3.62
CA ARG A 76 -14.35 -15.06 2.27
C ARG A 76 -14.18 -16.58 2.24
N GLY A 77 -13.74 -17.19 3.34
CA GLY A 77 -13.47 -18.63 3.41
C GLY A 77 -12.35 -19.09 2.46
N PHE A 78 -11.39 -18.22 2.17
CA PHE A 78 -10.27 -18.51 1.27
C PHE A 78 -9.16 -19.29 1.95
N GLU A 79 -8.95 -19.02 3.24
CA GLU A 79 -7.91 -19.61 4.06
C GLU A 79 -8.53 -20.24 5.31
N VAL A 80 -7.83 -21.19 5.91
CA VAL A 80 -8.23 -21.82 7.17
C VAL A 80 -7.15 -21.55 8.21
N SER A 81 -7.52 -20.95 9.32
CA SER A 81 -6.61 -20.70 10.43
C SER A 81 -7.36 -20.72 11.76
N ASP A 82 -6.97 -21.60 12.67
CA ASP A 82 -7.54 -21.71 14.02
C ASP A 82 -6.88 -20.75 15.01
N SER A 83 -5.78 -20.09 14.61
CA SER A 83 -5.05 -19.16 15.48
C SER A 83 -5.71 -17.79 15.64
N GLY A 84 -6.72 -17.47 14.83
CA GLY A 84 -7.27 -16.13 14.71
C GLY A 84 -6.37 -15.13 14.00
N LEU A 85 -5.27 -15.60 13.41
CA LEU A 85 -4.33 -14.82 12.62
C LEU A 85 -4.20 -15.45 11.23
N GLU A 86 -4.12 -14.63 10.20
CA GLU A 86 -3.75 -15.07 8.85
C GLU A 86 -2.38 -14.50 8.53
N CYS A 87 -1.38 -15.38 8.40
CA CYS A 87 -0.02 -15.06 8.00
C CYS A 87 0.55 -16.22 7.17
N ASP A 88 1.54 -15.92 6.34
CA ASP A 88 2.22 -16.90 5.48
C ASP A 88 3.73 -16.64 5.45
N GLU A 89 4.47 -17.49 4.75
CA GLU A 89 5.93 -17.45 4.61
C GLU A 89 6.50 -16.17 3.98
N TYR A 90 5.65 -15.38 3.30
CA TYR A 90 6.08 -14.12 2.68
C TYR A 90 6.08 -12.96 3.66
N ASP A 91 5.44 -13.09 4.81
CA ASP A 91 5.33 -12.02 5.80
C ASP A 91 6.68 -11.68 6.43
N ASP A 92 7.62 -12.65 6.51
CA ASP A 92 8.97 -12.45 7.08
C ASP A 92 9.83 -11.42 6.33
N HIS A 93 9.47 -11.09 5.09
CA HIS A 93 10.20 -10.14 4.25
C HIS A 93 9.30 -9.15 3.53
N ALA A 94 8.19 -8.86 4.13
CA ALA A 94 7.19 -7.96 3.57
C ALA A 94 6.80 -6.87 4.58
N PRO A 95 7.11 -5.60 4.32
CA PRO A 95 6.52 -4.52 5.08
C PRO A 95 5.01 -4.45 4.88
N HIS A 96 4.31 -4.06 5.96
CA HIS A 96 2.86 -3.92 5.98
C HIS A 96 2.48 -2.48 6.27
N VAL A 97 1.40 -2.05 5.64
CA VAL A 97 0.68 -0.83 6.03
C VAL A 97 -0.65 -1.22 6.64
N VAL A 98 -1.00 -0.55 7.70
CA VAL A 98 -2.33 -0.56 8.29
C VAL A 98 -2.97 0.81 8.14
N VAL A 99 -4.28 0.84 7.93
CA VAL A 99 -5.08 2.06 8.06
C VAL A 99 -5.86 1.97 9.35
N ARG A 100 -5.70 2.99 10.19
CA ARG A 100 -6.35 3.09 11.49
C ARG A 100 -7.42 4.16 11.49
N ARG A 101 -8.47 3.91 12.22
CA ARG A 101 -9.56 4.86 12.44
C ARG A 101 -9.20 5.75 13.64
N ARG A 102 -9.25 7.07 13.46
CA ARG A 102 -8.69 8.03 14.44
C ARG A 102 -9.40 8.07 15.80
N TYR A 103 -10.70 7.77 15.84
CA TYR A 103 -11.44 7.93 17.10
C TYR A 103 -11.24 6.78 18.10
N ASP A 104 -10.92 5.59 17.64
CA ASP A 104 -10.73 4.39 18.47
C ASP A 104 -9.43 3.63 18.17
N ASP A 105 -8.65 4.13 17.22
CA ASP A 105 -7.37 3.59 16.82
C ASP A 105 -7.44 2.16 16.23
N GLU A 106 -8.64 1.71 15.83
CA GLU A 106 -8.89 0.39 15.27
C GLU A 106 -8.29 0.24 13.86
N VAL A 107 -7.61 -0.90 13.60
CA VAL A 107 -7.13 -1.25 12.25
C VAL A 107 -8.31 -1.66 11.38
N VAL A 108 -8.58 -0.88 10.33
CA VAL A 108 -9.72 -1.05 9.41
C VAL A 108 -9.32 -1.48 8.00
N GLY A 109 -8.03 -1.39 7.68
CA GLY A 109 -7.47 -1.82 6.41
C GLY A 109 -6.01 -2.23 6.56
N THR A 110 -5.53 -3.11 5.67
CA THR A 110 -4.12 -3.50 5.58
C THR A 110 -3.75 -3.87 4.16
N VAL A 111 -2.46 -3.70 3.85
CA VAL A 111 -1.84 -4.16 2.60
C VAL A 111 -0.40 -4.56 2.88
N ARG A 112 0.08 -5.55 2.15
CA ARG A 112 1.44 -6.06 2.21
C ARG A 112 2.18 -5.78 0.90
N LEU A 113 3.46 -5.43 0.99
CA LEU A 113 4.38 -5.33 -0.15
C LEU A 113 5.49 -6.38 0.03
N VAL A 114 5.40 -7.51 -0.68
CA VAL A 114 6.45 -8.54 -0.64
C VAL A 114 7.66 -8.03 -1.39
N LEU A 115 8.80 -7.95 -0.69
CA LEU A 115 10.06 -7.43 -1.26
C LEU A 115 10.81 -8.52 -2.02
N PRO A 116 11.55 -8.19 -3.09
CA PRO A 116 12.30 -9.14 -3.87
C PRO A 116 13.50 -9.69 -3.09
N GLN A 117 13.68 -11.02 -3.11
CA GLN A 117 14.79 -11.73 -2.50
C GLN A 117 15.70 -12.33 -3.57
N ALA A 118 16.86 -11.72 -3.82
CA ALA A 118 17.77 -12.10 -4.90
C ALA A 118 18.27 -13.57 -4.83
N ALA A 119 18.29 -14.16 -3.64
CA ALA A 119 18.72 -15.54 -3.43
C ALA A 119 17.63 -16.59 -3.72
N LYS A 120 16.36 -16.17 -3.88
CA LYS A 120 15.24 -17.10 -4.11
C LYS A 120 14.85 -17.15 -5.60
N PRO A 121 14.40 -18.32 -6.10
CA PRO A 121 13.80 -18.42 -7.44
C PRO A 121 12.67 -17.37 -7.62
N GLY A 122 12.60 -16.75 -8.81
CA GLY A 122 11.60 -15.70 -9.06
C GLY A 122 11.67 -14.51 -8.09
N PHE A 123 12.85 -14.31 -7.46
CA PHE A 123 13.05 -13.35 -6.38
C PHE A 123 12.10 -13.52 -5.18
N GLY A 124 11.55 -14.74 -4.99
CA GLY A 124 10.64 -15.05 -3.89
C GLY A 124 9.28 -14.33 -3.97
N LEU A 125 8.87 -13.83 -5.14
CA LEU A 125 7.58 -13.18 -5.33
C LEU A 125 6.48 -14.24 -5.50
N PRO A 126 5.36 -14.15 -4.76
CA PRO A 126 4.24 -15.10 -4.81
C PRO A 126 3.69 -15.37 -6.22
N ILE A 127 3.66 -14.36 -7.09
CA ILE A 127 3.16 -14.47 -8.46
C ILE A 127 3.79 -15.63 -9.25
N HIS A 128 5.06 -15.94 -8.98
CA HIS A 128 5.76 -17.03 -9.68
C HIS A 128 5.33 -18.43 -9.24
N SER A 129 4.77 -18.59 -8.04
CA SER A 129 4.19 -19.85 -7.56
C SER A 129 2.76 -20.04 -8.06
N LEU A 130 2.06 -18.95 -8.38
CA LEU A 130 0.66 -18.97 -8.79
C LEU A 130 0.47 -19.15 -10.30
N CYS A 131 1.40 -18.65 -11.10
CA CYS A 131 1.27 -18.70 -12.56
C CYS A 131 2.62 -18.65 -13.28
N ALA A 132 2.66 -19.24 -14.48
CA ALA A 132 3.72 -18.95 -15.43
C ALA A 132 3.48 -17.53 -15.97
N SER A 133 4.34 -16.59 -15.61
CA SER A 133 4.29 -15.22 -16.06
C SER A 133 5.57 -14.83 -16.80
N ASP A 134 5.46 -13.89 -17.72
CA ASP A 134 6.60 -13.29 -18.40
C ASP A 134 7.19 -12.08 -17.66
N LEU A 135 6.85 -11.94 -16.37
CA LEU A 135 7.20 -10.79 -15.53
C LEU A 135 8.70 -10.44 -15.61
N GLY A 136 9.59 -11.46 -15.50
CA GLY A 136 11.03 -11.27 -15.55
C GLY A 136 11.58 -10.77 -16.90
N HIS A 137 10.81 -10.92 -17.98
CA HIS A 137 11.15 -10.38 -19.30
C HIS A 137 10.67 -8.93 -19.47
N ARG A 138 9.74 -8.47 -18.66
CA ARG A 138 9.12 -7.15 -18.74
C ARG A 138 9.72 -6.14 -17.79
N VAL A 139 10.17 -6.58 -16.62
CA VAL A 139 10.63 -5.68 -15.53
C VAL A 139 11.84 -6.25 -14.80
N ALA A 140 12.60 -5.37 -14.18
CA ALA A 140 13.71 -5.75 -13.33
C ALA A 140 13.17 -6.30 -11.99
N LEU A 141 13.17 -7.62 -11.81
CA LEU A 141 12.61 -8.27 -10.61
C LEU A 141 13.22 -7.75 -9.30
N ARG A 142 14.51 -7.34 -9.31
CA ARG A 142 15.18 -6.78 -8.12
C ARG A 142 14.59 -5.50 -7.57
N SER A 143 13.81 -4.79 -8.35
CA SER A 143 13.11 -3.56 -7.99
C SER A 143 11.60 -3.69 -8.18
N THR A 144 11.09 -4.92 -8.23
CA THR A 144 9.66 -5.23 -8.32
C THR A 144 9.19 -5.79 -6.98
N GLY A 145 8.17 -5.19 -6.39
CA GLY A 145 7.50 -5.70 -5.19
C GLY A 145 6.11 -6.24 -5.53
N GLU A 146 5.68 -7.30 -4.84
CA GLU A 146 4.34 -7.83 -5.04
C GLU A 146 3.36 -7.27 -4.02
N VAL A 147 2.35 -6.56 -4.52
CA VAL A 147 1.24 -6.06 -3.71
C VAL A 147 0.27 -7.20 -3.45
N SER A 148 0.09 -7.56 -2.20
CA SER A 148 -0.81 -8.64 -1.78
C SER A 148 -1.49 -8.31 -0.46
N ARG A 149 -2.43 -9.16 -0.04
CA ARG A 149 -3.18 -9.00 1.21
C ARG A 149 -3.83 -7.61 1.37
N PHE A 150 -4.31 -7.05 0.25
CA PHE A 150 -5.08 -5.80 0.24
C PHE A 150 -6.46 -6.06 0.82
N ALA A 151 -6.63 -5.84 2.11
CA ALA A 151 -7.79 -6.24 2.88
C ALA A 151 -8.47 -5.07 3.59
N VAL A 152 -9.81 -5.04 3.48
CA VAL A 152 -10.73 -4.15 4.21
C VAL A 152 -11.91 -5.01 4.63
N SER A 153 -12.19 -5.12 5.93
CA SER A 153 -13.29 -5.94 6.45
C SER A 153 -14.66 -5.37 6.04
N LYS A 154 -15.58 -6.26 5.70
CA LYS A 154 -16.98 -5.91 5.39
C LYS A 154 -17.75 -5.44 6.62
N GLU A 155 -17.50 -6.04 7.77
CA GLU A 155 -18.16 -5.68 9.03
C GLU A 155 -17.80 -4.25 9.45
N ARG A 156 -16.61 -3.79 9.09
CA ARG A 156 -16.13 -2.43 9.33
C ARG A 156 -16.51 -1.45 8.23
N ARG A 157 -17.27 -1.91 7.21
CA ARG A 157 -17.81 -1.14 6.09
C ARG A 157 -19.11 -0.41 6.38
N GLY A 158 -19.57 -0.24 7.59
CA GLY A 158 -20.62 0.74 7.90
C GLY A 158 -20.31 2.13 7.36
N LEU A 159 -19.20 2.22 6.63
CA LEU A 159 -18.65 3.33 5.91
C LEU A 159 -19.41 3.55 4.59
N SER A 160 -19.66 4.79 4.25
CA SER A 160 -20.16 5.18 2.94
C SER A 160 -19.23 4.66 1.81
N SER A 161 -19.71 4.67 0.57
CA SER A 161 -18.87 4.32 -0.59
C SER A 161 -17.64 5.21 -0.70
N GLU A 162 -17.79 6.48 -0.33
CA GLU A 162 -16.72 7.47 -0.26
C GLU A 162 -15.67 7.09 0.77
N ALA A 163 -16.05 6.79 2.02
CA ALA A 163 -15.12 6.37 3.06
C ALA A 163 -14.37 5.08 2.67
N SER A 164 -15.05 4.13 2.01
CA SER A 164 -14.42 2.92 1.49
C SER A 164 -13.39 3.22 0.37
N GLN A 165 -13.64 4.21 -0.48
CA GLN A 165 -12.66 4.66 -1.49
C GLN A 165 -11.43 5.28 -0.83
N LEU A 166 -11.64 6.12 0.17
CA LEU A 166 -10.59 6.79 0.91
C LEU A 166 -9.67 5.84 1.65
N LEU A 167 -10.25 4.83 2.27
CA LEU A 167 -9.50 3.79 2.97
C LEU A 167 -8.56 3.06 1.97
N ARG A 168 -9.05 2.77 0.76
CA ARG A 168 -8.20 2.21 -0.31
C ARG A 168 -7.08 3.17 -0.75
N LEU A 169 -7.38 4.46 -0.89
CA LEU A 169 -6.36 5.46 -1.23
C LEU A 169 -5.33 5.64 -0.11
N ALA A 170 -5.71 5.52 1.16
CA ALA A 170 -4.78 5.52 2.28
C ALA A 170 -3.85 4.28 2.24
N LEU A 171 -4.36 3.10 1.86
CA LEU A 171 -3.52 1.92 1.62
C LEU A 171 -2.55 2.14 0.45
N VAL A 172 -3.00 2.77 -0.64
CA VAL A 172 -2.12 3.13 -1.77
C VAL A 172 -1.06 4.15 -1.36
N GLN A 173 -1.40 5.14 -0.52
CA GLN A 173 -0.41 6.07 0.05
C GLN A 173 0.69 5.31 0.81
N GLY A 174 0.31 4.32 1.61
CA GLY A 174 1.26 3.46 2.30
C GLY A 174 2.13 2.65 1.34
N LEU A 175 1.56 2.10 0.26
CA LEU A 175 2.32 1.41 -0.80
C LEU A 175 3.34 2.33 -1.48
N VAL A 176 2.97 3.57 -1.80
CA VAL A 176 3.89 4.57 -2.37
C VAL A 176 5.04 4.83 -1.41
N ARG A 177 4.76 4.99 -0.12
CA ARG A 177 5.78 5.18 0.92
C ARG A 177 6.74 4.00 1.00
N MET A 178 6.22 2.76 1.19
CA MET A 178 7.04 1.55 1.24
C MET A 178 7.88 1.38 -0.03
N SER A 179 7.32 1.69 -1.20
CA SER A 179 8.04 1.61 -2.47
C SER A 179 9.22 2.57 -2.52
N ALA A 180 9.05 3.81 -2.06
CA ALA A 180 10.13 4.79 -1.99
C ALA A 180 11.22 4.38 -0.98
N GLU A 181 10.83 3.86 0.18
CA GLU A 181 11.74 3.42 1.24
C GLU A 181 12.58 2.20 0.81
N HIS A 182 12.00 1.28 0.02
CA HIS A 182 12.65 0.03 -0.40
C HIS A 182 13.15 0.03 -1.84
N GLY A 183 13.11 1.15 -2.56
CA GLY A 183 13.59 1.26 -3.94
C GLY A 183 12.78 0.43 -4.94
N ILE A 184 11.49 0.21 -4.68
CA ILE A 184 10.58 -0.52 -5.55
C ILE A 184 10.05 0.41 -6.64
N THR A 185 10.30 0.05 -7.90
CA THR A 185 9.91 0.81 -9.09
C THR A 185 8.70 0.21 -9.82
N HIS A 186 8.41 -1.06 -9.55
CA HIS A 186 7.29 -1.77 -10.16
C HIS A 186 6.48 -2.50 -9.10
N TRP A 187 5.17 -2.48 -9.26
CA TRP A 187 4.26 -3.36 -8.53
C TRP A 187 3.77 -4.48 -9.42
N CYS A 188 3.88 -5.72 -8.97
CA CYS A 188 3.12 -6.82 -9.53
C CYS A 188 2.04 -7.28 -8.54
N ALA A 189 1.01 -7.92 -9.04
CA ALA A 189 -0.08 -8.46 -8.23
C ALA A 189 -0.93 -9.45 -9.03
N VAL A 190 -1.62 -10.35 -8.31
CA VAL A 190 -2.60 -11.28 -8.88
C VAL A 190 -3.98 -10.91 -8.33
N MET A 191 -4.78 -10.21 -9.14
CA MET A 191 -5.98 -9.50 -8.69
C MET A 191 -7.25 -9.90 -9.42
N GLU A 192 -8.39 -9.79 -8.72
CA GLU A 192 -9.72 -9.86 -9.34
C GLU A 192 -9.93 -8.71 -10.34
N ARG A 193 -10.63 -8.97 -11.42
CA ARG A 193 -10.99 -7.92 -12.43
C ARG A 193 -11.76 -6.75 -11.82
N SER A 194 -12.57 -7.00 -10.81
CA SER A 194 -13.32 -5.99 -10.06
C SER A 194 -12.38 -4.99 -9.39
N LEU A 195 -11.31 -5.49 -8.73
CA LEU A 195 -10.30 -4.64 -8.09
C LEU A 195 -9.48 -3.87 -9.15
N LEU A 196 -9.07 -4.50 -10.24
CA LEU A 196 -8.38 -3.81 -11.34
C LEU A 196 -9.20 -2.65 -11.92
N ARG A 197 -10.51 -2.84 -12.13
CA ARG A 197 -11.41 -1.76 -12.58
C ARG A 197 -11.50 -0.64 -11.57
N LEU A 198 -11.58 -0.99 -10.28
CA LEU A 198 -11.66 -0.02 -9.20
C LEU A 198 -10.37 0.82 -9.10
N LEU A 199 -9.20 0.19 -9.20
CA LEU A 199 -7.91 0.90 -9.19
C LEU A 199 -7.77 1.82 -10.41
N ARG A 200 -8.24 1.38 -11.59
CA ARG A 200 -8.25 2.19 -12.81
C ARG A 200 -9.06 3.48 -12.66
N SER A 201 -10.16 3.47 -11.90
CA SER A 201 -10.94 4.69 -11.65
C SER A 201 -10.17 5.77 -10.85
N SER A 202 -9.05 5.38 -10.25
CA SER A 202 -8.10 6.27 -9.56
C SER A 202 -6.78 6.44 -10.36
N ALA A 203 -6.80 6.21 -11.67
CA ALA A 203 -5.66 6.25 -12.58
C ALA A 203 -4.52 5.26 -12.21
N ILE A 204 -4.83 4.17 -11.49
CA ILE A 204 -3.87 3.09 -11.17
C ILE A 204 -4.09 1.97 -12.18
N ASN A 205 -3.30 1.96 -13.24
CA ASN A 205 -3.41 1.02 -14.34
C ASN A 205 -2.36 -0.08 -14.23
N PHE A 206 -2.83 -1.34 -14.17
CA PHE A 206 -2.00 -2.53 -14.23
C PHE A 206 -2.14 -3.20 -15.60
N GLU A 207 -1.02 -3.68 -16.14
CA GLU A 207 -0.95 -4.42 -17.40
C GLU A 207 -0.86 -5.92 -17.12
N PRO A 208 -1.61 -6.78 -17.87
CA PRO A 208 -1.51 -8.24 -17.73
C PRO A 208 -0.10 -8.75 -18.07
N VAL A 209 0.39 -9.74 -17.29
CA VAL A 209 1.70 -10.40 -17.51
C VAL A 209 1.56 -11.92 -17.69
N GLY A 210 0.38 -12.39 -18.01
CA GLY A 210 0.07 -13.79 -18.25
C GLY A 210 -1.43 -14.01 -18.38
N PRO A 211 -1.86 -15.24 -18.61
CA PRO A 211 -3.28 -15.59 -18.64
C PRO A 211 -3.91 -15.42 -17.26
N MET A 212 -5.23 -15.39 -17.21
CA MET A 212 -5.96 -15.47 -15.95
C MET A 212 -5.73 -16.83 -15.29
N VAL A 213 -5.60 -16.84 -13.97
CA VAL A 213 -5.39 -18.03 -13.16
C VAL A 213 -6.53 -18.22 -12.16
N GLU A 214 -6.82 -19.48 -11.84
CA GLU A 214 -7.73 -19.83 -10.75
C GLU A 214 -6.94 -19.81 -9.43
N HIS A 215 -7.27 -18.84 -8.58
CA HIS A 215 -6.72 -18.70 -7.24
C HIS A 215 -7.72 -17.95 -6.37
N HIS A 216 -8.55 -18.69 -5.62
CA HIS A 216 -9.70 -18.13 -4.90
C HIS A 216 -10.63 -17.33 -5.84
N GLY A 217 -10.98 -17.89 -7.00
CA GLY A 217 -11.64 -17.27 -8.13
C GLY A 217 -10.67 -16.80 -9.21
N MET A 218 -11.21 -16.43 -10.36
CA MET A 218 -10.43 -16.02 -11.53
C MET A 218 -9.72 -14.69 -11.31
N ARG A 219 -8.38 -14.71 -11.38
CA ARG A 219 -7.52 -13.55 -11.15
C ARG A 219 -6.58 -13.28 -12.31
N GLN A 220 -6.21 -12.02 -12.48
CA GLN A 220 -5.32 -11.55 -13.52
C GLN A 220 -3.95 -11.22 -12.92
N PRO A 221 -2.87 -11.97 -13.27
CA PRO A 221 -1.50 -11.56 -13.01
C PRO A 221 -1.20 -10.28 -13.77
N SER A 222 -0.70 -9.27 -13.10
CA SER A 222 -0.54 -7.94 -13.66
C SER A 222 0.64 -7.20 -13.06
N VAL A 223 1.18 -6.21 -13.78
CA VAL A 223 2.28 -5.35 -13.37
C VAL A 223 2.00 -3.89 -13.70
N CYS A 224 2.58 -2.95 -12.96
CA CYS A 224 2.64 -1.55 -13.35
C CYS A 224 3.97 -0.92 -12.92
N ASN A 225 4.39 0.13 -13.63
CA ASN A 225 5.48 0.99 -13.22
C ASN A 225 4.94 2.09 -12.30
N VAL A 226 5.50 2.22 -11.10
CA VAL A 226 5.01 3.13 -10.06
C VAL A 226 5.10 4.59 -10.50
N SER A 227 6.23 5.00 -11.11
CA SER A 227 6.40 6.36 -11.60
C SER A 227 5.41 6.71 -12.70
N SER A 228 5.18 5.78 -13.65
CA SER A 228 4.20 5.99 -14.73
C SER A 228 2.78 6.13 -14.19
N VAL A 229 2.40 5.30 -13.22
CA VAL A 229 1.09 5.39 -12.53
C VAL A 229 0.96 6.75 -11.85
N LEU A 230 1.96 7.19 -11.08
CA LEU A 230 1.91 8.45 -10.36
C LEU A 230 1.93 9.67 -11.31
N GLN A 231 2.66 9.60 -12.43
CA GLN A 231 2.64 10.66 -13.46
C GLN A 231 1.26 10.77 -14.11
N GLN A 232 0.65 9.63 -14.51
CA GLN A 232 -0.69 9.61 -15.06
C GLN A 232 -1.71 10.15 -14.05
N MET A 233 -1.66 9.70 -12.81
CA MET A 233 -2.51 10.18 -11.73
C MET A 233 -2.35 11.68 -11.49
N ARG A 234 -1.12 12.22 -11.60
CA ARG A 234 -0.85 13.66 -11.48
C ARG A 234 -1.56 14.48 -12.54
N VAL A 235 -1.70 13.94 -13.75
CA VAL A 235 -2.38 14.61 -14.88
C VAL A 235 -3.91 14.45 -14.79
N GLU A 236 -4.38 13.23 -14.53
CA GLU A 236 -5.81 12.91 -14.63
C GLU A 236 -6.57 13.12 -13.32
N GLN A 237 -5.89 12.93 -12.16
CA GLN A 237 -6.48 12.87 -10.82
C GLN A 237 -5.60 13.60 -9.81
N ARG A 238 -5.29 14.87 -10.08
CA ARG A 238 -4.32 15.66 -9.31
C ARG A 238 -4.56 15.62 -7.80
N ILE A 239 -5.81 15.73 -7.36
CA ILE A 239 -6.17 15.73 -5.94
C ILE A 239 -5.85 14.37 -5.30
N ILE A 240 -6.13 13.25 -6.01
CA ILE A 240 -5.77 11.91 -5.55
C ILE A 240 -4.25 11.75 -5.51
N TRP A 241 -3.53 12.26 -6.52
CA TRP A 241 -2.07 12.26 -6.54
C TRP A 241 -1.47 13.00 -5.34
N ASP A 242 -1.95 14.20 -5.05
CA ASP A 242 -1.50 14.98 -3.88
C ASP A 242 -1.73 14.20 -2.58
N PHE A 243 -2.87 13.51 -2.45
CA PHE A 243 -3.15 12.67 -1.29
C PHE A 243 -2.20 11.49 -1.19
N VAL A 244 -2.07 10.65 -2.23
CA VAL A 244 -1.27 9.41 -2.15
C VAL A 244 0.24 9.68 -2.10
N THR A 245 0.70 10.84 -2.55
CA THR A 245 2.11 11.23 -2.52
C THR A 245 2.46 12.23 -1.41
N LEU A 246 1.48 12.67 -0.61
CA LEU A 246 1.62 13.79 0.34
C LEU A 246 2.18 15.05 -0.37
N GLY A 247 1.52 15.47 -1.46
CA GLY A 247 1.97 16.61 -2.26
C GLY A 247 3.32 16.40 -2.94
N GLY A 248 3.70 15.15 -3.24
CA GLY A 248 4.96 14.79 -3.86
C GLY A 248 6.10 14.49 -2.87
N THR A 249 5.87 14.58 -1.55
CA THR A 249 6.93 14.32 -0.56
C THR A 249 7.31 12.84 -0.46
N LEU A 250 6.36 11.92 -0.65
CA LEU A 250 6.61 10.47 -0.63
C LEU A 250 7.24 9.95 -1.93
N TRP A 251 7.06 10.66 -3.03
CA TRP A 251 7.58 10.26 -4.33
C TRP A 251 8.22 11.45 -5.02
N ARG A 252 9.53 11.53 -4.97
CA ARG A 252 10.31 12.46 -5.79
C ARG A 252 10.56 11.78 -7.12
N ASP A 253 10.30 12.46 -8.23
CA ASP A 253 10.64 11.98 -9.55
C ASP A 253 12.16 11.73 -9.61
N HIS A 254 12.58 10.49 -9.38
CA HIS A 254 13.99 10.06 -9.48
C HIS A 254 14.47 9.98 -10.94
N LEU A 255 13.76 10.59 -11.87
CA LEU A 255 14.16 10.65 -13.28
C LEU A 255 15.32 11.64 -13.54
N THR A 256 15.89 12.29 -12.52
CA THR A 256 16.94 13.28 -12.73
C THR A 256 18.27 12.99 -12.03
N THR A 257 18.51 11.83 -11.42
CA THR A 257 19.87 11.55 -10.94
C THR A 257 20.16 10.05 -10.90
N ALA A 258 20.65 9.54 -11.99
CA ALA A 258 21.53 8.36 -12.02
C ALA A 258 22.90 8.77 -11.43
N THR A 259 22.96 9.23 -10.19
CA THR A 259 24.20 9.38 -9.40
C THR A 259 23.82 9.67 -7.95
N HIS A 260 23.59 8.63 -7.16
CA HIS A 260 23.88 8.73 -5.74
C HIS A 260 24.36 7.38 -5.20
N GLU A 261 25.56 7.46 -4.64
CA GLU A 261 26.33 6.43 -3.97
C GLU A 261 25.51 5.65 -2.94
N ARG A 262 25.74 4.36 -2.98
CA ARG A 262 25.23 3.37 -2.01
C ARG A 262 25.70 3.75 -0.60
N ARG A 263 24.86 4.37 0.18
CA ARG A 263 24.98 4.30 1.64
C ARG A 263 24.37 2.99 2.10
N GLY A 264 25.24 2.13 2.65
CA GLY A 264 24.86 0.83 3.15
C GLY A 264 23.78 0.92 4.24
N PHE A 265 22.62 0.40 3.94
CA PHE A 265 21.55 0.20 4.90
C PHE A 265 21.65 -1.24 5.40
N LYS A 266 21.90 -1.42 6.70
CA LYS A 266 21.73 -2.71 7.38
C LYS A 266 20.28 -2.83 7.77
N PRO A 267 19.57 -3.93 7.36
CA PRO A 267 18.22 -4.18 7.83
C PRO A 267 18.23 -4.44 9.34
N ALA A 268 17.31 -3.81 10.05
CA ALA A 268 17.14 -3.94 11.49
C ALA A 268 16.42 -5.25 11.91
N TYR A 269 16.35 -6.24 11.03
CA TYR A 269 15.70 -7.53 11.27
C TYR A 269 16.70 -8.68 11.14
N ALA A 270 17.66 -8.72 12.05
CA ALA A 270 18.48 -9.90 12.28
C ALA A 270 18.94 -9.92 13.75
N ALA A 271 18.10 -10.41 14.60
CA ALA A 271 18.41 -11.05 15.88
C ALA A 271 17.14 -11.70 16.43
#